data_ef7cba3fe9e62d94893c31a624439605
#
_entry.id   ef7cba3fe9e62d94893c31a624439605
#
_cell.length_a   1.000
_cell.length_b   1.000
_cell.length_c   1.000
_cell.angle_alpha   90.00
_cell.angle_beta   90.00
_cell.angle_gamma   90.00
#
_symmetry.space_group_name_H-M   'P 1'
#
loop_
_entity.id
_entity.type
_entity.pdbx_description
1 polymer ?
#
loop_
_entity_poly.entity_id
_entity_poly.type
_entity_poly.pdbx_seq_one_letter_code
_entity_poly.pdbx_strand_id
1 'polypeptide(L)' 'VTLEPCAMCFGAMIHARIERIVFGAYDPKTGVCGSCMNLNDKNLFNHKISITGGILEKESSELLRLFFKSRRVNKE' A
#
# COMPACT_ATOMS: atom_id res chain seq x y z
N VAL A 1 5.07 -4.56 3.14
CA VAL A 1 5.44 -3.58 2.11
C VAL A 1 5.56 -2.19 2.71
N THR A 2 6.30 -1.32 2.05
CA THR A 2 6.55 0.03 2.55
C THR A 2 5.33 0.94 2.37
N LEU A 3 4.70 0.85 1.22
CA LEU A 3 3.58 1.72 0.85
C LEU A 3 2.30 0.90 0.71
N GLU A 4 1.19 1.51 1.10
CA GLU A 4 -0.14 0.90 0.97
C GLU A 4 -0.38 0.43 -0.46
N PRO A 5 -0.83 -0.83 -0.68
CA PRO A 5 -1.03 -1.34 -2.04
C PRO A 5 -2.09 -0.56 -2.82
N CYS A 6 -1.84 -0.38 -4.12
CA CYS A 6 -2.85 0.11 -5.05
C CYS A 6 -3.74 -1.04 -5.53
N ALA A 7 -4.76 -0.72 -6.33
CA ALA A 7 -5.71 -1.72 -6.81
C ALA A 7 -5.06 -2.87 -7.56
N MET A 8 -4.08 -2.56 -8.41
CA MET A 8 -3.38 -3.59 -9.19
C MET A 8 -2.60 -4.54 -8.29
N CYS A 9 -1.83 -3.98 -7.35
CA CYS A 9 -1.04 -4.79 -6.42
C CYS A 9 -1.94 -5.60 -5.49
N PHE A 10 -3.01 -5.00 -5.00
CA PHE A 10 -3.97 -5.70 -4.14
C PHE A 10 -4.63 -6.87 -4.88
N GLY A 11 -5.02 -6.66 -6.14
CA GLY A 11 -5.56 -7.73 -6.96
C GLY A 11 -4.60 -8.89 -7.14
N ALA A 12 -3.32 -8.59 -7.36
CA ALA A 12 -2.28 -9.62 -7.47
C ALA A 12 -2.13 -10.40 -6.15
N MET A 13 -2.23 -9.72 -5.02
CA MET A 13 -2.16 -10.36 -3.70
C MET A 13 -3.34 -11.29 -3.46
N ILE A 14 -4.54 -10.91 -3.90
CA ILE A 14 -5.73 -11.76 -3.85
C ILE A 14 -5.51 -13.02 -4.67
N HIS A 15 -5.02 -12.88 -5.90
CA HIS A 15 -4.73 -14.04 -6.77
C HIS A 15 -3.67 -14.96 -6.18
N ALA A 16 -2.69 -14.40 -5.51
CA ALA A 16 -1.64 -15.17 -4.85
C ALA A 16 -2.09 -15.80 -3.53
N ARG A 17 -3.29 -15.46 -3.07
CA ARG A 17 -3.86 -15.98 -1.82
C ARG A 17 -3.03 -15.62 -0.59
N ILE A 18 -2.51 -14.40 -0.57
CA ILE A 18 -1.79 -13.87 0.58
C ILE A 18 -2.74 -13.79 1.76
N GLU A 19 -2.31 -14.24 2.92
CA GLU A 19 -3.14 -14.25 4.13
C GLU A 19 -3.10 -12.91 4.88
N ARG A 20 -1.97 -12.20 4.82
CA ARG A 20 -1.79 -10.98 5.60
C ARG A 20 -0.93 -9.97 4.84
N ILE A 21 -1.36 -8.72 4.89
CA ILE A 21 -0.59 -7.59 4.36
C ILE A 21 -0.26 -6.65 5.52
N VAL A 22 1.01 -6.28 5.62
CA VAL A 22 1.48 -5.28 6.58
C VAL A 22 2.16 -4.18 5.78
N PHE A 23 1.73 -2.93 5.96
CA PHE A 23 2.35 -1.81 5.25
C PHE A 23 2.66 -0.66 6.20
N GLY A 24 3.61 0.20 5.78
CA GLY A 24 4.04 1.33 6.59
C GLY A 24 3.23 2.58 6.28
N ALA A 25 3.50 3.22 5.15
CA ALA A 25 2.88 4.50 4.79
C ALA A 25 1.55 4.31 4.08
N TYR A 26 0.60 5.21 4.34
CA TYR A 26 -0.68 5.25 3.62
C TYR A 26 -0.52 6.02 2.32
N ASP A 27 -1.31 5.64 1.31
CA ASP A 27 -1.34 6.31 0.01
C ASP A 27 -2.75 6.85 -0.25
N PRO A 28 -3.02 8.12 0.06
CA PRO A 28 -4.38 8.66 -0.09
C PRO A 28 -4.84 8.79 -1.53
N LYS A 29 -3.95 8.72 -2.49
CA LYS A 29 -4.31 8.86 -3.91
C LYS A 29 -4.71 7.53 -4.55
N THR A 30 -3.95 6.47 -4.28
CA THR A 30 -4.15 5.18 -4.96
C THR A 30 -4.26 3.99 -4.04
N GLY A 31 -4.08 4.18 -2.73
CA GLY A 31 -4.15 3.08 -1.76
C GLY A 31 -5.55 2.52 -1.62
N VAL A 32 -5.68 1.20 -1.64
CA VAL A 32 -6.98 0.53 -1.57
C VAL A 32 -7.17 -0.30 -0.31
N CYS A 33 -6.33 -0.09 0.69
CA CYS A 33 -6.40 -0.80 1.97
C CYS A 33 -6.84 0.12 3.11
N GLY A 34 -7.62 1.14 2.79
CA GLY A 34 -8.20 2.05 3.76
C GLY A 34 -8.09 3.53 3.45
N SER A 35 -7.18 3.95 2.56
CA SER A 35 -6.99 5.37 2.25
C SER A 35 -7.96 5.89 1.19
N CYS A 36 -7.70 5.59 -0.08
CA CYS A 36 -8.59 5.99 -1.17
C CYS A 36 -9.91 5.22 -1.11
N MET A 37 -9.82 3.92 -0.89
CA MET A 37 -10.96 3.03 -0.70
C MET A 37 -10.47 1.79 0.02
N ASN A 38 -11.38 0.88 0.38
CA ASN A 38 -11.01 -0.38 1.00
C ASN A 38 -11.64 -1.54 0.23
N LEU A 39 -10.89 -2.09 -0.71
CA LEU A 39 -11.36 -3.19 -1.54
C LEU A 39 -11.60 -4.46 -0.74
N ASN A 40 -10.88 -4.65 0.37
CA ASN A 40 -11.00 -5.83 1.21
C ASN A 40 -12.37 -5.92 1.90
N ASP A 41 -12.98 -4.77 2.21
CA ASP A 41 -14.26 -4.71 2.92
C ASP A 41 -15.47 -4.90 2.01
N LYS A 42 -15.28 -4.83 0.70
CA LYS A 42 -16.42 -4.80 -0.23
C LYS A 42 -16.91 -6.17 -0.67
N ASN A 43 -16.32 -7.23 -0.14
CA ASN A 43 -16.69 -8.62 -0.50
C ASN A 43 -16.67 -8.88 -2.01
N LEU A 44 -15.79 -8.18 -2.72
CA LEU A 44 -15.66 -8.30 -4.17
C LEU A 44 -14.86 -9.53 -4.58
N PHE A 45 -14.11 -10.09 -3.66
CA PHE A 45 -13.22 -11.22 -3.92
C PHE A 45 -13.57 -12.42 -3.05
N ASN A 46 -13.25 -13.60 -3.54
CA ASN A 46 -13.49 -14.84 -2.79
C ASN A 46 -12.54 -15.03 -1.61
N HIS A 47 -11.43 -14.32 -1.61
CA HIS A 47 -10.41 -14.42 -0.58
C HIS A 47 -10.30 -13.09 0.15
N LYS A 48 -10.25 -13.13 1.48
CA LYS A 48 -10.03 -11.94 2.29
C LYS A 48 -8.64 -11.97 2.89
N ILE A 49 -8.03 -10.78 2.95
CA ILE A 49 -6.67 -10.61 3.47
C ILE A 49 -6.75 -9.83 4.78
N SER A 50 -6.00 -10.28 5.78
CA SER A 50 -5.83 -9.53 7.02
C SER A 50 -4.88 -8.37 6.77
N ILE A 51 -5.30 -7.14 7.11
CA ILE A 51 -4.54 -5.93 6.78
C ILE A 51 -4.15 -5.19 8.06
N THR A 52 -2.87 -4.84 8.15
CA THR A 52 -2.34 -4.01 9.23
C THR A 52 -1.53 -2.87 8.59
N GLY A 53 -2.00 -1.64 8.78
CA GLY A 53 -1.32 -0.47 8.23
C GLY A 53 -0.68 0.38 9.31
N GLY A 54 0.17 1.31 8.88
CA GLY A 54 0.79 2.27 9.78
C GLY A 54 1.99 1.76 10.55
N ILE A 55 2.50 0.59 10.20
CA ILE A 55 3.67 0.03 10.88
C ILE A 55 4.91 0.80 10.43
N LEU A 56 5.59 1.45 11.37
CA LEU A 56 6.73 2.33 11.09
C LEU A 56 6.37 3.38 10.05
N GLU A 57 5.19 3.94 10.17
CA GLU A 57 4.63 4.87 9.17
C GLU A 57 5.54 6.08 8.93
N LYS A 58 6.08 6.67 10.00
CA LYS A 58 6.98 7.82 9.91
C LYS A 58 8.23 7.48 9.11
N GLU A 59 8.87 6.38 9.44
CA GLU A 59 10.10 5.93 8.80
C GLU A 59 9.85 5.60 7.33
N SER A 60 8.75 4.92 7.04
CA SER A 60 8.36 4.57 5.67
C SER A 60 8.07 5.80 4.83
N SER A 61 7.31 6.75 5.37
CA SER A 61 6.97 8.00 4.69
C SER A 61 8.21 8.83 4.42
N GLU A 62 9.11 8.93 5.40
CA GLU A 62 10.36 9.66 5.27
C GLU A 62 11.24 9.06 4.19
N LEU A 63 11.38 7.75 4.19
CA LEU A 63 12.19 7.04 3.21
C LEU A 63 11.66 7.27 1.79
N LEU A 64 10.35 7.17 1.59
CA LEU A 64 9.73 7.41 0.30
C LEU A 64 9.90 8.86 -0.16
N ARG A 65 9.72 9.81 0.77
CA ARG A 65 9.90 11.24 0.46
C ARG A 65 11.31 11.53 0.00
N LEU A 66 12.30 11.00 0.69
CA LEU A 66 13.71 11.19 0.34
C LEU A 66 14.05 10.55 -1.00
N PHE A 67 13.51 9.37 -1.26
CA PHE A 67 13.72 8.68 -2.53
C PHE A 67 13.18 9.49 -3.71
N PHE A 68 11.95 9.95 -3.62
CA PHE A 68 11.34 10.73 -4.69
C PHE A 68 12.01 12.09 -4.87
N LYS A 69 12.44 12.71 -3.79
CA LYS A 69 13.20 13.98 -3.87
C LYS A 69 14.51 13.77 -4.63
N SER A 70 15.23 12.71 -4.31
CA SER A 70 16.47 12.36 -4.98
C SER A 70 16.26 12.13 -6.48
N ARG A 71 15.20 11.42 -6.84
CA ARG A 71 14.87 11.15 -8.25
C ARG A 71 14.52 12.42 -9.01
N ARG A 72 13.83 13.36 -8.39
CA ARG A 72 13.50 14.64 -9.03
C ARG A 72 14.75 15.45 -9.31
N VAL A 73 15.68 15.50 -8.38
CA VAL A 73 16.95 16.22 -8.57
C VAL A 73 17.73 15.59 -9.72
N ASN A 74 17.75 14.27 -9.81
CA ASN A 74 18.49 13.55 -10.83
C ASN A 74 17.90 13.69 -12.24
N LYS A 75 16.69 14.21 -12.37
CA LYS A 75 16.04 14.40 -13.68
C LYS A 75 16.52 15.67 -14.40
N GLU A 76 17.19 16.53 -13.71
CA GLU A 76 17.75 17.75 -14.30
C GLU A 76 19.16 17.50 -14.82
#